data_0016dd58ff155da4b3137fcd145f9c34
#
_entry.id   0016dd58ff155da4b3137fcd145f9c34
#
_cell.length_a   1.000
_cell.length_b   1.000
_cell.length_c   1.000
_cell.angle_alpha   90.00
_cell.angle_beta   90.00
_cell.angle_gamma   90.00
#
_symmetry.space_group_name_H-M   'P 1'
#
loop_
_entity.id
_entity.type
_entity.pdbx_description
1 polymer ?
#
loop_
_entity_poly.entity_id
_entity_poly.type
_entity_poly.pdbx_seq_one_letter_code
_entity_poly.pdbx_strand_id
1 'polypeptide(L)'
;MTDQSSPAINADAGKGGFIANVIGPKKRWRAYKARVRALPEDYRTAVDAIERYLTHFVPADGDSAASEFEDLADLFERAAADGTPIRQIVGDDPAEFVEGFAQNYTKGGYVPDRERIRLTSAIARAAGDDSGNEERAA
;
A
#
# COMPACT_ATOMS: atom_id res chain seq x y z
N MET A 1 5.94 21.31 31.68
CA MET A 1 5.89 20.94 31.50
C MET A 1 5.83 20.58 31.16
N THR A 2 5.83 20.68 31.01
CA THR A 2 5.72 20.20 30.56
C THR A 2 5.64 20.00 29.87
N ASP A 3 5.56 20.16 29.82
CA ASP A 3 5.39 19.77 29.12
C ASP A 3 5.49 19.66 28.48
N GLN A 4 5.61 19.69 28.57
CA GLN A 4 5.65 19.33 28.02
C GLN A 4 5.73 18.93 27.48
N SER A 5 5.67 19.06 27.78
CA SER A 5 5.61 18.44 27.36
C SER A 5 5.54 18.22 26.71
N SER A 6 5.45 18.56 26.68
CA SER A 6 5.30 18.20 26.11
C SER A 6 5.36 18.18 25.44
N PRO A 7 5.41 18.46 25.55
CA PRO A 7 5.43 18.33 24.75
C PRO A 7 5.63 18.39 23.97
N ALA A 8 5.68 18.70 23.99
CA ALA A 8 5.82 18.50 23.48
C ALA A 8 5.75 18.39 22.71
N ILE A 9 5.51 18.56 22.75
CA ILE A 9 5.25 18.05 22.17
C ILE A 9 4.99 18.40 21.37
N ASN A 10 4.60 19.04 21.30
CA ASN A 10 4.33 19.24 20.63
C ASN A 10 4.50 20.12 20.33
N ALA A 11 4.32 20.56 21.01
CA ALA A 11 4.59 21.67 20.63
C ALA A 11 5.33 21.89 19.68
N ASP A 12 5.39 21.73 19.85
CA ASP A 12 5.84 21.51 18.92
C ASP A 12 5.02 21.37 17.84
N ALA A 13 3.75 21.71 17.86
CA ALA A 13 2.87 21.38 16.82
C ALA A 13 3.25 22.00 15.51
N GLY A 14 3.40 23.27 15.44
CA GLY A 14 3.78 23.92 14.20
C GLY A 14 5.16 23.52 13.75
N LYS A 15 6.09 23.62 14.65
CA LYS A 15 7.44 23.25 14.30
C LYS A 15 7.57 21.76 14.05
N GLY A 16 6.93 20.96 14.86
CA GLY A 16 6.94 19.53 14.67
C GLY A 16 6.35 19.14 13.34
N GLY A 17 5.25 19.77 12.96
CA GLY A 17 4.62 19.48 11.70
C GLY A 17 5.50 19.87 10.51
N PHE A 18 6.13 21.00 10.61
CA PHE A 18 7.03 21.44 9.55
C PHE A 18 8.18 20.47 9.37
N ILE A 19 8.80 20.08 10.47
CA ILE A 19 9.93 19.16 10.42
C ILE A 19 9.46 17.80 9.88
N ALA A 20 8.30 17.37 10.28
CA ALA A 20 7.76 16.11 9.80
C ALA A 20 7.56 16.16 8.30
N ASN A 21 7.13 17.29 7.74
CA ASN A 21 6.95 17.41 6.31
C ASN A 21 8.27 17.31 5.57
N VAL A 22 9.36 17.78 6.17
CA VAL A 22 10.67 17.73 5.54
C VAL A 22 11.30 16.36 5.65
N ILE A 23 11.22 15.76 6.82
CA ILE A 23 11.86 14.48 7.09
C ILE A 23 10.89 13.32 6.96
N GLY A 24 9.63 13.60 7.28
CA GLY A 24 8.60 12.59 7.44
C GLY A 24 8.39 11.65 6.27
N PRO A 25 8.38 12.12 5.02
CA PRO A 25 8.09 11.20 3.91
C PRO A 25 9.05 10.02 3.84
N LYS A 26 10.34 10.27 4.01
CA LYS A 26 11.30 9.18 3.98
C LYS A 26 11.14 8.25 5.16
N LYS A 27 10.92 8.81 6.33
CA LYS A 27 10.73 8.01 7.53
C LYS A 27 9.45 7.21 7.44
N ARG A 28 8.39 7.84 6.96
CA ARG A 28 7.11 7.15 6.79
C ARG A 28 7.22 6.03 5.79
N TRP A 29 7.97 6.23 4.70
CA TRP A 29 8.17 5.19 3.70
C TRP A 29 8.91 4.00 4.30
N ARG A 30 9.97 4.26 5.07
CA ARG A 30 10.72 3.17 5.70
C ARG A 30 9.86 2.40 6.70
N ALA A 31 9.03 3.13 7.45
CA ALA A 31 8.12 2.50 8.40
C ALA A 31 7.09 1.62 7.66
N TYR A 32 6.57 2.14 6.56
CA TYR A 32 5.64 1.38 5.74
C TYR A 32 6.29 0.11 5.22
N LYS A 33 7.50 0.21 4.68
CA LYS A 33 8.17 -0.97 4.15
C LYS A 33 8.44 -2.00 5.25
N ALA A 34 8.74 -1.55 6.45
CA ALA A 34 8.94 -2.48 7.55
C ALA A 34 7.64 -3.21 7.88
N ARG A 35 6.51 -2.50 7.85
CA ARG A 35 5.21 -3.11 8.09
C ARG A 35 4.89 -4.17 7.05
N VAL A 36 5.18 -3.87 5.78
CA VAL A 36 4.92 -4.81 4.70
C VAL A 36 5.78 -6.06 4.87
N ARG A 37 7.04 -5.88 5.22
CA ARG A 37 7.94 -7.04 5.42
C ARG A 37 7.48 -7.94 6.56
N ALA A 38 6.72 -7.40 7.50
CA ALA A 38 6.23 -8.20 8.62
C ALA A 38 4.98 -9.00 8.28
N LEU A 39 4.37 -8.75 7.12
CA LEU A 39 3.17 -9.49 6.72
C LEU A 39 3.52 -10.93 6.36
N PRO A 40 2.54 -11.84 6.47
CA PRO A 40 2.72 -13.18 5.92
C PRO A 40 3.07 -13.11 4.44
N GLU A 41 3.75 -14.13 3.94
CA GLU A 41 4.31 -14.08 2.60
C GLU A 41 3.28 -13.78 1.51
N ASP A 42 2.11 -14.41 1.59
CA ASP A 42 1.07 -14.19 0.58
C ASP A 42 0.64 -12.74 0.52
N TYR A 43 0.42 -12.18 1.70
CA TYR A 43 -0.02 -10.79 1.80
C TYR A 43 1.08 -9.84 1.38
N ARG A 44 2.31 -10.16 1.75
CA ARG A 44 3.45 -9.33 1.33
C ARG A 44 3.59 -9.32 -0.19
N THR A 45 3.46 -10.48 -0.82
CA THR A 45 3.53 -10.56 -2.27
C THR A 45 2.44 -9.72 -2.92
N ALA A 46 1.23 -9.78 -2.39
CA ALA A 46 0.13 -8.99 -2.92
C ALA A 46 0.39 -7.50 -2.77
N VAL A 47 0.84 -7.08 -1.58
CA VAL A 47 1.12 -5.66 -1.34
C VAL A 47 2.24 -5.17 -2.25
N ASP A 48 3.29 -5.95 -2.41
CA ASP A 48 4.40 -5.55 -3.29
C ASP A 48 3.91 -5.33 -4.72
N ALA A 49 3.03 -6.20 -5.21
CA ALA A 49 2.49 -6.06 -6.55
C ALA A 49 1.59 -4.82 -6.65
N ILE A 50 0.76 -4.61 -5.65
CA ILE A 50 -0.13 -3.46 -5.62
C ILE A 50 0.69 -2.16 -5.52
N GLU A 51 1.70 -2.16 -4.67
CA GLU A 51 2.57 -1.00 -4.52
C GLU A 51 3.20 -0.62 -5.85
N ARG A 52 3.70 -1.61 -6.58
CA ARG A 52 4.31 -1.35 -7.88
C ARG A 52 3.31 -0.68 -8.83
N TYR A 53 2.08 -1.19 -8.86
CA TYR A 53 1.05 -0.62 -9.72
C TYR A 53 0.67 0.77 -9.26
N LEU A 54 0.56 0.97 -7.95
CA LEU A 54 0.18 2.27 -7.39
C LEU A 54 1.16 3.38 -7.75
N THR A 55 2.43 3.03 -8.01
CA THR A 55 3.40 4.07 -8.35
C THR A 55 3.02 4.83 -9.61
N HIS A 56 2.13 4.28 -10.43
CA HIS A 56 1.64 4.98 -11.61
C HIS A 56 0.57 6.02 -11.26
N PHE A 57 0.11 6.04 -10.01
CA PHE A 57 -0.96 6.92 -9.56
C PHE A 57 -0.54 7.76 -8.35
N VAL A 58 0.76 7.92 -8.14
CA VAL A 58 1.26 8.61 -6.95
C VAL A 58 0.83 10.07 -6.99
N PRO A 59 0.21 10.59 -5.92
CA PRO A 59 -0.12 12.01 -5.86
C PRO A 59 1.14 12.86 -5.87
N ALA A 60 1.01 14.08 -6.37
CA ALA A 60 2.13 15.02 -6.37
C ALA A 60 2.52 15.41 -4.94
N ASP A 61 1.56 15.35 -4.03
CA ASP A 61 1.76 15.73 -2.64
C ASP A 61 2.32 14.55 -1.86
N GLY A 62 3.48 14.73 -1.24
CA GLY A 62 4.14 13.66 -0.51
C GLY A 62 3.34 13.12 0.65
N ASP A 63 2.58 13.97 1.34
CA ASP A 63 1.76 13.50 2.44
C ASP A 63 0.63 12.59 1.96
N SER A 64 0.00 12.95 0.86
CA SER A 64 -1.06 12.09 0.31
C SER A 64 -0.49 10.78 -0.19
N ALA A 65 0.70 10.81 -0.80
CA ALA A 65 1.33 9.60 -1.26
C ALA A 65 1.66 8.68 -0.08
N ALA A 66 2.19 9.25 1.00
CA ALA A 66 2.51 8.45 2.18
C ALA A 66 1.24 7.87 2.79
N SER A 67 0.18 8.66 2.85
CA SER A 67 -1.09 8.18 3.40
C SER A 67 -1.65 7.04 2.56
N GLU A 68 -1.51 7.13 1.24
CA GLU A 68 -1.99 6.08 0.36
C GLU A 68 -1.34 4.74 0.68
N PHE A 69 -0.02 4.73 0.83
CA PHE A 69 0.68 3.48 1.12
C PHE A 69 0.43 3.02 2.55
N GLU A 70 0.33 3.97 3.49
CA GLU A 70 0.02 3.58 4.87
C GLU A 70 -1.36 2.96 4.98
N ASP A 71 -2.33 3.48 4.25
CA ASP A 71 -3.67 2.91 4.26
C ASP A 71 -3.67 1.52 3.62
N LEU A 72 -2.84 1.33 2.61
CA LEU A 72 -2.69 0.01 2.00
C LEU A 72 -2.14 -0.99 3.02
N ALA A 73 -1.13 -0.58 3.79
CA ALA A 73 -0.58 -1.45 4.82
C ALA A 73 -1.63 -1.76 5.88
N ASP A 74 -2.39 -0.74 6.31
CA ASP A 74 -3.46 -0.94 7.29
C ASP A 74 -4.45 -2.00 6.82
N LEU A 75 -4.86 -1.89 5.57
CA LEU A 75 -5.84 -2.81 5.01
C LEU A 75 -5.34 -4.24 5.06
N PHE A 76 -4.10 -4.45 4.63
CA PHE A 76 -3.56 -5.80 4.57
C PHE A 76 -3.15 -6.34 5.92
N GLU A 77 -2.78 -5.46 6.86
CA GLU A 77 -2.52 -5.92 8.23
C GLU A 77 -3.79 -6.43 8.88
N ARG A 78 -4.90 -5.71 8.69
CA ARG A 78 -6.16 -6.17 9.26
C ARG A 78 -6.60 -7.46 8.60
N ALA A 79 -6.45 -7.54 7.28
CA ALA A 79 -6.84 -8.75 6.56
C ALA A 79 -6.02 -9.95 7.02
N ALA A 80 -4.72 -9.76 7.22
CA ALA A 80 -3.87 -10.86 7.68
C ALA A 80 -4.27 -11.29 9.08
N ALA A 81 -4.56 -10.32 9.96
CA ALA A 81 -4.96 -10.64 11.32
C ALA A 81 -6.29 -11.40 11.34
N ASP A 82 -7.18 -11.08 10.42
CA ASP A 82 -8.50 -11.73 10.36
C ASP A 82 -8.50 -12.98 9.51
N GLY A 83 -7.41 -13.26 8.81
CA GLY A 83 -7.37 -14.41 7.91
C GLY A 83 -8.19 -14.21 6.64
N THR A 84 -8.43 -12.96 6.25
CA THR A 84 -9.23 -12.67 5.07
C THR A 84 -8.47 -13.08 3.82
N PRO A 85 -9.06 -13.90 2.94
CA PRO A 85 -8.36 -14.30 1.71
C PRO A 85 -8.07 -13.11 0.82
N ILE A 86 -6.95 -13.19 0.10
CA ILE A 86 -6.53 -12.10 -0.77
C ILE A 86 -7.60 -11.77 -1.82
N ARG A 87 -8.24 -12.78 -2.38
CA ARG A 87 -9.28 -12.55 -3.37
C ARG A 87 -10.47 -11.79 -2.82
N GLN A 88 -10.73 -11.95 -1.53
CA GLN A 88 -11.82 -11.22 -0.89
C GLN A 88 -11.48 -9.75 -0.73
N ILE A 89 -10.18 -9.43 -0.66
CA ILE A 89 -9.75 -8.03 -0.57
C ILE A 89 -9.77 -7.37 -1.92
N VAL A 90 -9.12 -8.00 -2.92
CA VAL A 90 -8.89 -7.35 -4.20
C VAL A 90 -9.95 -7.69 -5.26
N GLY A 91 -10.73 -8.74 -5.04
CA GLY A 91 -11.72 -9.14 -6.02
C GLY A 91 -11.10 -9.85 -7.20
N ASP A 92 -11.87 -9.94 -8.29
CA ASP A 92 -11.44 -10.67 -9.47
C ASP A 92 -10.54 -9.86 -10.39
N ASP A 93 -10.64 -8.53 -10.33
CA ASP A 93 -9.86 -7.65 -11.18
C ASP A 93 -8.97 -6.78 -10.30
N PRO A 94 -7.72 -7.21 -10.07
CA PRO A 94 -6.83 -6.43 -9.18
C PRO A 94 -6.55 -5.03 -9.68
N ALA A 95 -6.46 -4.84 -11.01
CA ALA A 95 -6.20 -3.50 -11.53
C ALA A 95 -7.34 -2.57 -11.19
N GLU A 96 -8.56 -3.05 -11.32
CA GLU A 96 -9.73 -2.24 -10.99
C GLU A 96 -9.74 -1.89 -9.51
N PHE A 97 -9.39 -2.85 -8.65
CA PHE A 97 -9.30 -2.60 -7.23
C PHE A 97 -8.31 -1.49 -6.93
N VAL A 98 -7.11 -1.59 -7.51
CA VAL A 98 -6.06 -0.62 -7.20
C VAL A 98 -6.40 0.74 -7.78
N GLU A 99 -6.99 0.80 -8.97
CA GLU A 99 -7.38 2.06 -9.56
C GLU A 99 -8.45 2.75 -8.71
N GLY A 100 -9.41 1.97 -8.21
CA GLY A 100 -10.42 2.51 -7.32
C GLY A 100 -9.83 3.01 -6.00
N PHE A 101 -8.87 2.25 -5.47
CA PHE A 101 -8.19 2.64 -4.25
C PHE A 101 -7.45 3.97 -4.46
N ALA A 102 -6.76 4.08 -5.59
CA ALA A 102 -5.97 5.28 -5.88
C ALA A 102 -6.83 6.53 -6.07
N GLN A 103 -8.07 6.36 -6.50
CA GLN A 103 -8.95 7.51 -6.72
C GLN A 103 -9.21 8.30 -5.45
N ASN A 104 -8.99 7.71 -4.29
CA ASN A 104 -9.14 8.42 -3.03
C ASN A 104 -8.04 9.45 -2.82
N TYR A 105 -6.95 9.38 -3.59
CA TYR A 105 -5.76 10.22 -3.37
C TYR A 105 -5.38 11.01 -4.60
N THR A 106 -5.79 10.57 -5.78
CA THR A 106 -5.43 11.22 -7.02
C THR A 106 -6.52 10.94 -8.05
N LYS A 107 -6.47 11.65 -9.17
CA LYS A 107 -7.44 11.41 -10.22
C LYS A 107 -6.99 10.34 -11.19
N GLY A 108 -5.96 9.62 -10.83
CA GLY A 108 -5.48 8.54 -11.66
C GLY A 108 -4.51 9.03 -12.71
N GLY A 109 -4.14 8.15 -13.58
CA GLY A 109 -3.21 8.46 -14.63
C GLY A 109 -3.16 7.33 -15.64
N TYR A 110 -2.25 7.45 -16.57
CA TYR A 110 -2.08 6.44 -17.61
C TYR A 110 -1.24 5.28 -17.07
N VAL A 111 -1.73 4.07 -17.29
CA VAL A 111 -0.98 2.87 -16.90
C VAL A 111 -0.88 1.98 -18.13
N PRO A 112 0.34 1.61 -18.54
CA PRO A 112 0.49 0.69 -19.67
C PRO A 112 -0.15 -0.67 -19.39
N ASP A 113 -0.69 -1.29 -20.41
CA ASP A 113 -1.37 -2.58 -20.26
C ASP A 113 -0.45 -3.63 -19.65
N ARG A 114 0.83 -3.61 -19.96
CA ARG A 114 1.76 -4.59 -19.40
C ARG A 114 1.81 -4.53 -17.87
N GLU A 115 1.61 -3.35 -17.30
CA GLU A 115 1.62 -3.23 -15.85
C GLU A 115 0.35 -3.81 -15.25
N ARG A 116 -0.78 -3.65 -15.94
CA ARG A 116 -2.01 -4.28 -15.46
C ARG A 116 -1.88 -5.80 -15.49
N ILE A 117 -1.29 -6.33 -16.56
CA ILE A 117 -1.09 -7.76 -16.67
C ILE A 117 -0.12 -8.26 -15.61
N ARG A 118 0.94 -7.52 -15.35
CA ARG A 118 1.91 -7.90 -14.33
C ARG A 118 1.25 -7.97 -12.96
N LEU A 119 0.43 -6.96 -12.64
CA LEU A 119 -0.29 -6.95 -11.36
C LEU A 119 -1.21 -8.15 -11.26
N THR A 120 -2.00 -8.38 -12.32
CA THR A 120 -2.97 -9.48 -12.31
C THR A 120 -2.28 -10.83 -12.10
N SER A 121 -1.16 -11.05 -12.78
CA SER A 121 -0.41 -12.29 -12.64
C SER A 121 0.16 -12.45 -11.23
N ALA A 122 0.70 -11.37 -10.67
CA ALA A 122 1.26 -11.45 -9.33
C ALA A 122 0.19 -11.73 -8.29
N ILE A 123 -0.97 -11.12 -8.44
CA ILE A 123 -2.05 -11.38 -7.50
C ILE A 123 -2.55 -12.82 -7.62
N ALA A 124 -2.61 -13.34 -8.84
CA ALA A 124 -3.02 -14.74 -9.01
C ALA A 124 -2.06 -15.67 -8.26
N ARG A 125 -0.77 -15.39 -8.33
CA ARG A 125 0.21 -16.20 -7.59
C ARG A 125 0.00 -16.05 -6.08
N ALA A 126 -0.18 -14.82 -5.62
CA ALA A 126 -0.35 -14.58 -4.19
C ALA A 126 -1.62 -15.23 -3.66
N ALA A 127 -2.65 -15.26 -4.47
CA ALA A 127 -3.92 -15.86 -4.06
C ALA A 127 -3.96 -17.38 -4.24
N GLY A 128 -2.92 -17.95 -4.85
CA GLY A 128 -2.88 -19.38 -5.06
C GLY A 128 -3.55 -19.84 -6.35
N ASP A 129 -3.96 -18.89 -7.20
CA ASP A 129 -4.67 -19.24 -8.44
C ASP A 129 -3.72 -19.82 -9.47
N ASP A 130 -2.44 -19.48 -9.40
CA ASP A 130 -1.47 -19.92 -10.40
C ASP A 130 -1.34 -21.42 -10.46
N SER A 131 -1.45 -22.10 -9.31
CA SER A 131 -1.36 -23.56 -9.30
C SER A 131 -2.43 -24.19 -10.16
N GLY A 132 -3.64 -23.65 -10.09
CA GLY A 132 -4.72 -24.16 -10.91
C GLY A 132 -4.46 -23.93 -12.38
N ASN A 133 -3.93 -22.77 -12.72
CA ASN A 133 -3.62 -22.46 -14.11
C ASN A 133 -2.53 -23.39 -14.65
N GLU A 134 -1.54 -23.66 -13.85
CA GLU A 134 -0.47 -24.55 -14.28
C GLU A 134 -1.00 -25.95 -14.50
N GLU A 135 -1.86 -26.40 -13.64
CA GLU A 135 -2.45 -27.71 -13.79
C GLU A 135 -3.25 -27.81 -15.08
N ARG A 136 -4.00 -26.76 -15.40
CA ARG A 136 -4.78 -26.79 -16.63
C ARG A 136 -3.89 -26.75 -17.85
N ALA A 137 -2.77 -26.07 -17.77
CA ALA A 137 -1.85 -25.98 -18.88
C ALA A 137 -1.16 -27.29 -19.13
N ALA A 138 -0.95 -28.06 -18.09
CA ALA A 138 -0.33 -29.35 -18.23
C ALA A 138 -1.31 -30.35 -18.78
#